data_dcaea891cb118496e894990bc14a91c6
#
_entry.id   dcaea891cb118496e894990bc14a91c6
#
_cell.length_a   1.000
_cell.length_b   1.000
_cell.length_c   1.000
_cell.angle_alpha   90.00
_cell.angle_beta   90.00
_cell.angle_gamma   90.00
#
_symmetry.space_group_name_H-M   'P 1'
#
loop_
_entity.id
_entity.type
_entity.pdbx_description
1 polymer ?
#
loop_
_entity_poly.entity_id
_entity_poly.type
_entity_poly.pdbx_seq_one_letter_code
_entity_poly.pdbx_strand_id
1 'polypeptide(L)'
;MTKYTNEQKLGAVIRYQNSSESINEIAKRIGTSKSVVYNWIEQFKYHGLAAFEKSYTSYTAQFKMDVLNYMNENGVSSDKAAVIFKISSPKLIRKWRNQLNTLGVEALSSKKKGRPSMKKESNKQLKQAPVEGYTEVLQARIKQLEMENEYLKKLSA
;
A
#
# COMPACT_ATOMS: atom_id res chain seq x y z
N MET A 1 -14.63 4.02 -14.77
CA MET A 1 -14.09 3.63 -16.08
C MET A 1 -12.59 3.74 -16.07
N THR A 2 -11.89 2.73 -16.58
CA THR A 2 -10.44 2.81 -16.74
C THR A 2 -10.13 3.66 -17.97
N LYS A 3 -9.21 4.62 -17.85
CA LYS A 3 -8.85 5.55 -18.94
C LYS A 3 -8.31 4.83 -20.19
N TYR A 4 -7.76 3.62 -20.04
CA TYR A 4 -7.16 2.82 -21.11
C TYR A 4 -7.73 1.41 -21.11
N THR A 5 -8.00 0.87 -22.30
CA THR A 5 -8.47 -0.51 -22.47
C THR A 5 -7.33 -1.52 -22.27
N ASN A 6 -7.68 -2.77 -22.02
CA ASN A 6 -6.67 -3.83 -21.89
C ASN A 6 -5.92 -4.06 -23.21
N GLU A 7 -6.60 -3.91 -24.33
CA GLU A 7 -6.00 -4.01 -25.67
C GLU A 7 -4.95 -2.92 -25.91
N GLN A 8 -5.24 -1.68 -25.50
CA GLN A 8 -4.28 -0.57 -25.58
C GLN A 8 -3.02 -0.82 -24.74
N LYS A 9 -3.19 -1.37 -23.54
CA LYS A 9 -2.06 -1.71 -22.67
C LYS A 9 -1.23 -2.85 -23.26
N LEU A 10 -1.88 -3.90 -23.74
CA LEU A 10 -1.21 -5.04 -24.38
C LEU A 10 -0.50 -4.60 -25.67
N GLY A 11 -1.16 -3.81 -26.50
CA GLY A 11 -0.55 -3.26 -27.72
C GLY A 11 0.69 -2.41 -27.44
N ALA A 12 0.71 -1.64 -26.33
CA ALA A 12 1.89 -0.90 -25.90
C ALA A 12 3.06 -1.81 -25.53
N VAL A 13 2.77 -2.89 -24.82
CA VAL A 13 3.79 -3.88 -24.38
C VAL A 13 4.38 -4.63 -25.60
N ILE A 14 3.52 -5.08 -26.51
CA ILE A 14 3.95 -5.82 -27.73
C ILE A 14 4.87 -4.92 -28.59
N ARG A 15 4.53 -3.65 -28.77
CA ARG A 15 5.37 -2.70 -29.53
C ARG A 15 6.74 -2.52 -28.88
N TYR A 16 6.77 -2.42 -27.57
CA TYR A 16 8.03 -2.34 -26.83
C TYR A 16 8.87 -3.61 -26.96
N GLN A 17 8.24 -4.80 -26.87
CA GLN A 17 8.95 -6.09 -27.00
C GLN A 17 9.51 -6.32 -28.39
N ASN A 18 8.79 -5.90 -29.42
CA ASN A 18 9.25 -6.03 -30.81
C ASN A 18 10.32 -4.99 -31.17
N SER A 19 10.82 -4.22 -30.20
CA SER A 19 11.86 -3.20 -30.36
C SER A 19 11.54 -2.14 -31.43
N SER A 20 10.26 -1.97 -31.79
CA SER A 20 9.84 -1.06 -32.84
C SER A 20 9.73 0.39 -32.37
N GLU A 21 9.49 0.61 -31.07
CA GLU A 21 9.26 1.94 -30.52
C GLU A 21 9.84 2.09 -29.10
N SER A 22 10.35 3.27 -28.79
CA SER A 22 10.77 3.59 -27.42
C SER A 22 9.56 3.85 -26.50
N ILE A 23 9.75 3.71 -25.19
CA ILE A 23 8.69 3.99 -24.20
C ILE A 23 8.13 5.41 -24.36
N ASN A 24 8.98 6.38 -24.74
CA ASN A 24 8.56 7.76 -24.94
C ASN A 24 7.64 7.92 -26.17
N GLU A 25 7.93 7.24 -27.26
CA GLU A 25 7.13 7.26 -28.48
C GLU A 25 5.78 6.58 -28.25
N ILE A 26 5.77 5.42 -27.60
CA ILE A 26 4.55 4.72 -27.21
C ILE A 26 3.68 5.61 -26.31
N ALA A 27 4.28 6.28 -25.32
CA ALA A 27 3.58 7.16 -24.40
C ALA A 27 2.95 8.36 -25.13
N LYS A 28 3.67 8.99 -26.06
CA LYS A 28 3.16 10.08 -26.90
C LYS A 28 1.98 9.63 -27.77
N ARG A 29 2.11 8.47 -28.41
CA ARG A 29 1.07 7.91 -29.28
C ARG A 29 -0.24 7.61 -28.55
N ILE A 30 -0.15 7.08 -27.34
CA ILE A 30 -1.34 6.71 -26.53
C ILE A 30 -1.89 7.93 -25.76
N GLY A 31 -1.16 9.02 -25.68
CA GLY A 31 -1.53 10.21 -24.89
C GLY A 31 -1.40 9.99 -23.39
N THR A 32 -0.31 9.33 -22.95
CA THR A 32 -0.04 9.04 -21.56
C THR A 32 1.39 9.42 -21.15
N SER A 33 1.73 9.29 -19.86
CA SER A 33 3.11 9.49 -19.42
C SER A 33 3.94 8.21 -19.59
N LYS A 34 5.26 8.39 -19.77
CA LYS A 34 6.17 7.25 -19.86
C LYS A 34 6.14 6.33 -18.63
N SER A 35 5.90 6.89 -17.45
CA SER A 35 5.80 6.11 -16.20
C SER A 35 4.63 5.12 -16.21
N VAL A 36 3.53 5.49 -16.88
CA VAL A 36 2.37 4.61 -17.03
C VAL A 36 2.69 3.46 -17.97
N VAL A 37 3.33 3.73 -19.10
CA VAL A 37 3.75 2.68 -20.06
C VAL A 37 4.77 1.75 -19.41
N TYR A 38 5.77 2.31 -18.72
CA TYR A 38 6.76 1.53 -17.97
C TYR A 38 6.09 0.58 -16.96
N ASN A 39 5.10 1.07 -16.21
CA ASN A 39 4.37 0.25 -15.25
C ASN A 39 3.59 -0.90 -15.94
N TRP A 40 3.01 -0.68 -17.12
CA TRP A 40 2.36 -1.75 -17.89
C TRP A 40 3.37 -2.82 -18.34
N ILE A 41 4.55 -2.41 -18.80
CA ILE A 41 5.61 -3.32 -19.21
C ILE A 41 6.07 -4.17 -18.01
N GLU A 42 6.31 -3.54 -16.87
CA GLU A 42 6.71 -4.25 -15.66
C GLU A 42 5.62 -5.22 -15.17
N GLN A 43 4.36 -4.78 -15.14
CA GLN A 43 3.25 -5.67 -14.80
C GLN A 43 3.15 -6.88 -15.74
N PHE A 44 3.36 -6.67 -17.04
CA PHE A 44 3.34 -7.75 -18.00
C PHE A 44 4.51 -8.71 -17.82
N LYS A 45 5.71 -8.24 -17.48
CA LYS A 45 6.87 -9.09 -17.16
C LYS A 45 6.59 -10.03 -15.97
N TYR A 46 5.87 -9.54 -14.94
CA TYR A 46 5.57 -10.33 -13.76
C TYR A 46 4.35 -11.25 -13.90
N HIS A 47 3.33 -10.80 -14.59
CA HIS A 47 2.02 -11.47 -14.61
C HIS A 47 1.59 -11.98 -15.99
N GLY A 48 2.37 -11.70 -17.03
CA GLY A 48 2.01 -12.05 -18.42
C GLY A 48 0.68 -11.42 -18.84
N LEU A 49 -0.12 -12.17 -19.59
CA LEU A 49 -1.45 -11.71 -20.05
C LEU A 49 -2.41 -11.40 -18.90
N ALA A 50 -2.31 -12.09 -17.78
CA ALA A 50 -3.11 -11.85 -16.59
C ALA A 50 -2.91 -10.46 -15.97
N ALA A 51 -1.82 -9.74 -16.33
CA ALA A 51 -1.54 -8.39 -15.83
C ALA A 51 -2.70 -7.42 -16.05
N PHE A 52 -3.40 -7.55 -17.18
CA PHE A 52 -4.44 -6.62 -17.61
C PHE A 52 -5.87 -7.13 -17.41
N GLU A 53 -6.03 -8.35 -16.91
CA GLU A 53 -7.34 -8.84 -16.49
C GLU A 53 -7.89 -7.97 -15.35
N LYS A 54 -9.22 -7.85 -15.31
CA LYS A 54 -9.89 -7.11 -14.24
C LYS A 54 -9.51 -7.70 -12.88
N SER A 55 -8.72 -6.95 -12.13
CA SER A 55 -8.45 -7.29 -10.73
C SER A 55 -9.50 -6.67 -9.82
N TYR A 56 -9.73 -7.33 -8.69
CA TYR A 56 -10.65 -6.84 -7.68
C TYR A 56 -10.18 -5.48 -7.17
N THR A 57 -11.10 -4.51 -7.06
CA THR A 57 -10.78 -3.14 -6.65
C THR A 57 -10.84 -2.90 -5.14
N SER A 58 -11.31 -3.89 -4.37
CA SER A 58 -11.36 -3.82 -2.90
C SER A 58 -10.28 -4.71 -2.29
N TYR A 59 -9.50 -4.13 -1.40
CA TYR A 59 -8.43 -4.82 -0.68
C TYR A 59 -8.79 -4.94 0.79
N THR A 60 -8.63 -6.12 1.38
CA THR A 60 -8.84 -6.35 2.82
C THR A 60 -7.76 -5.64 3.65
N ALA A 61 -8.04 -5.39 4.93
CA ALA A 61 -7.04 -4.81 5.84
C ALA A 61 -5.80 -5.70 5.96
N GLN A 62 -6.01 -7.03 6.04
CA GLN A 62 -4.92 -8.00 6.09
C GLN A 62 -4.03 -7.89 4.86
N PHE A 63 -4.61 -7.93 3.66
CA PHE A 63 -3.83 -7.79 2.41
C PHE A 63 -3.01 -6.50 2.38
N LYS A 64 -3.58 -5.37 2.84
CA LYS A 64 -2.85 -4.10 2.91
C LYS A 64 -1.65 -4.18 3.86
N MET A 65 -1.83 -4.84 5.01
CA MET A 65 -0.74 -5.09 5.96
C MET A 65 0.34 -5.98 5.36
N ASP A 66 -0.04 -7.08 4.70
CA ASP A 66 0.90 -8.01 4.09
C ASP A 66 1.77 -7.31 3.03
N VAL A 67 1.16 -6.44 2.21
CA VAL A 67 1.90 -5.62 1.24
C VAL A 67 2.89 -4.68 1.92
N LEU A 68 2.48 -3.99 3.00
CA LEU A 68 3.34 -3.05 3.73
C LEU A 68 4.47 -3.77 4.47
N ASN A 69 4.20 -4.93 5.07
CA ASN A 69 5.21 -5.77 5.72
C ASN A 69 6.23 -6.28 4.70
N TYR A 70 5.77 -6.82 3.57
CA TYR A 70 6.65 -7.26 2.48
C TYR A 70 7.58 -6.14 2.01
N MET A 71 7.07 -4.91 1.89
CA MET A 71 7.90 -3.77 1.50
C MET A 71 8.97 -3.44 2.53
N ASN A 72 8.64 -3.53 3.82
CA ASN A 72 9.58 -3.25 4.90
C ASN A 72 10.66 -4.33 5.01
N GLU A 73 10.27 -5.60 4.92
CA GLU A 73 11.19 -6.75 5.01
C GLU A 73 12.15 -6.83 3.83
N ASN A 74 11.66 -6.55 2.62
CA ASN A 74 12.45 -6.69 1.41
C ASN A 74 13.01 -5.36 0.87
N GLY A 75 12.79 -4.24 1.54
CA GLY A 75 13.26 -2.92 1.09
C GLY A 75 12.69 -2.48 -0.26
N VAL A 76 11.48 -2.94 -0.61
CA VAL A 76 10.88 -2.74 -1.94
C VAL A 76 10.13 -1.42 -2.01
N SER A 77 10.26 -0.69 -3.13
CA SER A 77 9.53 0.54 -3.36
C SER A 77 8.02 0.31 -3.58
N SER A 78 7.20 1.35 -3.33
CA SER A 78 5.75 1.27 -3.58
C SER A 78 5.40 0.95 -5.05
N ASP A 79 6.24 1.41 -5.98
CA ASP A 79 6.03 1.16 -7.41
C ASP A 79 6.26 -0.32 -7.74
N LYS A 80 7.35 -0.90 -7.23
CA LYS A 80 7.67 -2.32 -7.41
C LYS A 80 6.68 -3.24 -6.67
N ALA A 81 6.28 -2.88 -5.45
CA ALA A 81 5.25 -3.61 -4.72
C ALA A 81 3.90 -3.59 -5.45
N ALA A 82 3.52 -2.47 -6.07
CA ALA A 82 2.30 -2.40 -6.87
C ALA A 82 2.33 -3.37 -8.06
N VAL A 83 3.49 -3.56 -8.67
CA VAL A 83 3.68 -4.55 -9.74
C VAL A 83 3.56 -5.96 -9.20
N ILE A 84 4.30 -6.31 -8.14
CA ILE A 84 4.34 -7.67 -7.57
C ILE A 84 2.95 -8.12 -7.11
N PHE A 85 2.23 -7.26 -6.39
CA PHE A 85 0.91 -7.56 -5.83
C PHE A 85 -0.26 -7.25 -6.77
N LYS A 86 0.02 -6.90 -8.03
CA LYS A 86 -0.99 -6.53 -9.05
C LYS A 86 -1.95 -5.43 -8.55
N ILE A 87 -1.41 -4.44 -7.86
CA ILE A 87 -2.18 -3.29 -7.37
C ILE A 87 -2.25 -2.23 -8.48
N SER A 88 -3.44 -1.72 -8.74
CA SER A 88 -3.71 -0.81 -9.87
C SER A 88 -2.91 0.49 -9.85
N SER A 89 -2.46 0.94 -8.67
CA SER A 89 -1.69 2.18 -8.55
C SER A 89 -0.80 2.19 -7.30
N PRO A 90 0.48 2.57 -7.43
CA PRO A 90 1.37 2.77 -6.28
C PRO A 90 0.88 3.81 -5.27
N LYS A 91 0.05 4.76 -5.71
CA LYS A 91 -0.57 5.77 -4.84
C LYS A 91 -1.44 5.14 -3.75
N LEU A 92 -2.07 3.99 -4.03
CA LEU A 92 -2.86 3.26 -3.03
C LEU A 92 -1.98 2.76 -1.90
N ILE A 93 -0.82 2.19 -2.22
CA ILE A 93 0.14 1.69 -1.23
C ILE A 93 0.67 2.83 -0.37
N ARG A 94 1.03 3.96 -0.98
CA ARG A 94 1.47 5.16 -0.25
C ARG A 94 0.37 5.68 0.68
N LYS A 95 -0.89 5.66 0.22
CA LYS A 95 -2.04 6.02 1.06
C LYS A 95 -2.20 5.06 2.25
N TRP A 96 -2.07 3.76 2.03
CA TRP A 96 -2.14 2.76 3.11
C TRP A 96 -1.02 2.96 4.14
N ARG A 97 0.21 3.22 3.67
CA ARG A 97 1.34 3.52 4.56
C ARG A 97 1.07 4.77 5.41
N ASN A 98 0.58 5.83 4.80
CA ASN A 98 0.22 7.04 5.55
C ASN A 98 -0.92 6.77 6.54
N GLN A 99 -1.94 6.01 6.15
CA GLN A 99 -3.03 5.62 7.06
C GLN A 99 -2.53 4.81 8.24
N LEU A 100 -1.64 3.84 8.00
CA LEU A 100 -1.02 3.05 9.06
C LEU A 100 -0.22 3.92 10.02
N ASN A 101 0.61 4.84 9.50
CA ASN A 101 1.49 5.69 10.32
C ASN A 101 0.72 6.75 11.12
N THR A 102 -0.40 7.26 10.60
CA THR A 102 -1.14 8.35 11.25
C THR A 102 -2.29 7.88 12.13
N LEU A 103 -2.94 6.79 11.77
CA LEU A 103 -4.19 6.34 12.37
C LEU A 103 -4.15 4.87 12.86
N GLY A 104 -3.01 4.20 12.67
CA GLY A 104 -2.83 2.80 13.08
C GLY A 104 -3.50 1.78 12.17
N VAL A 105 -3.45 0.51 12.60
CA VAL A 105 -3.90 -0.66 11.82
C VAL A 105 -5.40 -0.61 11.51
N GLU A 106 -6.20 -0.09 12.41
CA GLU A 106 -7.66 -0.01 12.25
C GLU A 106 -8.07 0.86 11.04
N ALA A 107 -7.25 1.86 10.69
CA ALA A 107 -7.51 2.72 9.56
C ALA A 107 -7.40 2.02 8.20
N LEU A 108 -6.75 0.85 8.15
CA LEU A 108 -6.67 0.03 6.94
C LEU A 108 -7.97 -0.71 6.66
N SER A 109 -8.83 -0.87 7.66
CA SER A 109 -10.15 -1.45 7.48
C SER A 109 -11.02 -0.57 6.56
N SER A 110 -11.74 -1.21 5.65
CA SER A 110 -12.67 -0.50 4.78
C SER A 110 -13.80 0.07 5.64
N LYS A 111 -13.88 1.39 5.75
CA LYS A 111 -15.07 2.03 6.34
C LYS A 111 -16.27 1.63 5.50
N LYS A 112 -17.29 1.05 6.13
CA LYS A 112 -18.57 0.79 5.47
C LYS A 112 -19.03 2.10 4.83
N LYS A 113 -19.29 2.10 3.53
CA LYS A 113 -19.95 3.22 2.86
C LYS A 113 -21.39 3.29 3.37
N GLY A 114 -21.58 3.96 4.49
CA GLY A 114 -22.89 4.35 4.98
C GLY A 114 -23.17 5.77 4.52
N ARG A 115 -24.41 6.05 4.09
CA ARG A 115 -24.92 7.41 3.96
C ARG A 115 -24.66 8.11 5.29
N PRO A 116 -24.05 9.30 5.36
CA PRO A 116 -23.87 10.01 6.62
C PRO A 116 -25.27 10.18 7.24
N SER A 117 -25.47 9.60 8.40
CA SER A 117 -26.67 9.84 9.18
C SER A 117 -26.69 11.34 9.49
N MET A 118 -27.73 12.04 9.06
CA MET A 118 -28.00 13.42 9.44
C MET A 118 -28.45 13.44 10.92
N LYS A 119 -27.55 13.09 11.84
CA LYS A 119 -27.66 13.50 13.22
C LYS A 119 -26.54 14.51 13.48
N LYS A 120 -26.92 15.79 13.43
CA LYS A 120 -26.23 16.84 14.15
C LYS A 120 -26.28 16.48 15.63
N GLU A 121 -25.31 15.77 16.12
CA GLU A 121 -24.99 15.79 17.53
C GLU A 121 -23.76 16.67 17.69
N SER A 122 -24.01 17.74 18.45
CA SER A 122 -23.06 18.72 18.91
C SER A 122 -21.72 18.09 19.28
N ASN A 123 -20.70 18.73 18.77
CA ASN A 123 -19.29 18.57 19.04
C ASN A 123 -19.01 18.67 20.55
N LYS A 124 -19.31 17.60 21.31
CA LYS A 124 -18.73 17.41 22.62
C LYS A 124 -17.38 16.78 22.36
N GLN A 125 -16.34 17.58 22.48
CA GLN A 125 -14.97 17.12 22.62
C GLN A 125 -14.97 16.00 23.69
N LEU A 126 -14.98 14.75 23.23
CA LEU A 126 -14.49 13.64 24.01
C LEU A 126 -12.98 13.85 24.08
N LYS A 127 -12.54 14.62 25.09
CA LYS A 127 -11.21 14.42 25.64
C LYS A 127 -11.14 12.95 25.98
N GLN A 128 -10.37 12.21 25.21
CA GLN A 128 -9.99 10.85 25.56
C GLN A 128 -9.33 10.96 26.93
N ALA A 129 -10.05 10.58 27.97
CA ALA A 129 -9.41 10.29 29.24
C ALA A 129 -8.35 9.22 28.95
N PRO A 130 -7.12 9.37 29.44
CA PRO A 130 -6.13 8.31 29.35
C PRO A 130 -6.74 7.08 29.96
N VAL A 131 -6.71 5.95 29.25
CA VAL A 131 -7.10 4.67 29.82
C VAL A 131 -6.04 4.36 30.88
N GLU A 132 -6.36 4.64 32.13
CA GLU A 132 -5.45 4.59 33.29
C GLU A 132 -4.75 3.24 33.49
N GLY A 133 -5.17 2.18 32.84
CA GLY A 133 -4.47 0.89 32.88
C GLY A 133 -3.46 0.66 31.78
N TYR A 134 -3.52 1.39 30.68
CA TYR A 134 -2.66 1.11 29.50
C TYR A 134 -1.23 1.63 29.68
N THR A 135 -1.09 2.79 30.32
CA THR A 135 0.22 3.37 30.62
C THR A 135 1.00 2.54 31.65
N GLU A 136 0.32 1.97 32.66
CA GLU A 136 0.94 1.11 33.66
C GLU A 136 1.45 -0.21 33.06
N VAL A 137 0.67 -0.83 32.18
CA VAL A 137 1.08 -2.05 31.46
C VAL A 137 2.29 -1.79 30.57
N LEU A 138 2.32 -0.67 29.87
CA LEU A 138 3.46 -0.30 29.03
C LEU A 138 4.72 0.01 29.87
N GLN A 139 4.57 0.71 30.99
CA GLN A 139 5.68 0.99 31.90
C GLN A 139 6.24 -0.30 32.52
N ALA A 140 5.38 -1.24 32.93
CA ALA A 140 5.80 -2.55 33.41
C ALA A 140 6.59 -3.33 32.34
N ARG A 141 6.16 -3.28 31.08
CA ARG A 141 6.84 -3.94 29.97
C ARG A 141 8.19 -3.30 29.66
N ILE A 142 8.28 -1.97 29.69
CA ILE A 142 9.54 -1.24 29.49
C ILE A 142 10.54 -1.66 30.58
N LYS A 143 10.12 -1.66 31.86
CA LYS A 143 10.98 -2.06 32.99
C LYS A 143 11.46 -3.50 32.86
N GLN A 144 10.60 -4.40 32.40
CA GLN A 144 10.98 -5.80 32.16
C GLN A 144 12.04 -5.91 31.06
N LEU A 145 11.87 -5.19 29.94
CA LEU A 145 12.83 -5.18 28.84
C LEU A 145 14.18 -4.53 29.23
N GLU A 146 14.17 -3.52 30.07
CA GLU A 146 15.39 -2.90 30.60
C GLU A 146 16.18 -3.89 31.46
N MET A 147 15.52 -4.63 32.37
CA MET A 147 16.16 -5.67 33.18
C MET A 147 16.73 -6.81 32.32
N GLU A 148 16.01 -7.21 31.29
CA GLU A 148 16.45 -8.25 30.35
C GLU A 148 17.69 -7.79 29.56
N ASN A 149 17.70 -6.55 29.11
CA ASN A 149 18.85 -5.94 28.44
C ASN A 149 20.09 -5.82 29.36
N GLU A 150 19.90 -5.45 30.62
CA GLU A 150 21.02 -5.41 31.59
C GLU A 150 21.59 -6.80 31.85
N TYR A 151 20.73 -7.81 31.96
CA TYR A 151 21.14 -9.20 32.11
C TYR A 151 21.96 -9.68 30.91
N LEU A 152 21.47 -9.42 29.68
CA LEU A 152 22.17 -9.78 28.44
C LEU A 152 23.52 -9.06 28.30
N LYS A 153 23.61 -7.78 28.69
CA LYS A 153 24.89 -7.03 28.74
C LYS A 153 25.88 -7.65 29.70
N LYS A 154 25.44 -8.14 30.86
CA LYS A 154 26.33 -8.82 31.85
C LYS A 154 26.80 -10.19 31.37
N LEU A 155 26.03 -10.87 30.52
CA LEU A 155 26.42 -12.16 29.92
C LEU A 155 27.42 -12.00 28.77
N SER A 156 27.47 -10.81 28.15
CA SER A 156 28.34 -10.52 27.00
C SER A 156 29.64 -9.80 27.39
N ALA A 157 29.82 -9.52 28.66
CA ALA A 157 31.04 -8.96 29.23
C ALA A 157 31.90 -10.08 29.83
#